data_2202e40448a5e4d8d8f754ddac4fa7c0
#
_entry.id   2202e40448a5e4d8d8f754ddac4fa7c0
#
_cell.length_a   1.000
_cell.length_b   1.000
_cell.length_c   1.000
_cell.angle_alpha   90.00
_cell.angle_beta   90.00
_cell.angle_gamma   90.00
#
_symmetry.space_group_name_H-M   'P 1'
#
loop_
_entity.id
_entity.type
_entity.pdbx_description
1 polymer ?
#
loop_
_entity_poly.entity_id
_entity_poly.type
_entity_poly.pdbx_seq_one_letter_code
_entity_poly.pdbx_strand_id
1 'polypeptide(L)'
;MKSVSLIGLGRFGRHIAMKLNEMRHQVMAVDKDEKRVNAVLPFVTNAQIGDATNEEFLESLGVNNFDVCIVAIGDDFQSSLETTSLLKELGAKMVVSRAARDVHAKFLLRNGADEIVYPERQLADWTAIRYTADHILDYIELDNDHSIFEIAVPEKWIGKTVIEADVRKKHGINIMAIKRDGKMNLNFAPETSFIPGDTILVLGDTKNIQKCFHI
;
A
#
# COMPACT_ATOMS: atom_id res chain seq x y z
N MET A 1 11.86 -11.13 -11.03
CA MET A 1 12.73 -10.91 -9.86
C MET A 1 13.37 -9.55 -10.03
N LYS A 2 13.27 -8.64 -9.04
CA LYS A 2 13.88 -7.30 -9.08
C LYS A 2 15.04 -7.24 -8.09
N SER A 3 15.98 -6.32 -8.34
CA SER A 3 17.03 -5.92 -7.40
C SER A 3 16.60 -4.65 -6.67
N VAL A 4 16.61 -4.66 -5.33
CA VAL A 4 16.13 -3.57 -4.49
C VAL A 4 17.22 -3.14 -3.52
N SER A 5 17.54 -1.85 -3.48
CA SER A 5 18.31 -1.22 -2.38
C SER A 5 17.33 -0.70 -1.34
N LEU A 6 17.41 -1.21 -0.11
CA LEU A 6 16.53 -0.84 0.99
C LEU A 6 17.33 -0.11 2.07
N ILE A 7 17.10 1.18 2.23
CA ILE A 7 17.84 2.07 3.12
C ILE A 7 16.96 2.48 4.30
N GLY A 8 17.43 2.21 5.50
CA GLY A 8 16.67 2.40 6.74
C GLY A 8 15.92 1.14 7.16
N LEU A 9 16.43 0.46 8.20
CA LEU A 9 15.92 -0.83 8.68
C LEU A 9 15.18 -0.71 10.01
N GLY A 10 14.50 0.43 10.19
CA GLY A 10 13.55 0.62 11.26
C GLY A 10 12.34 -0.34 11.12
N ARG A 11 11.29 -0.15 11.91
CA ARG A 11 10.09 -1.02 11.87
C ARG A 11 9.55 -1.20 10.46
N PHE A 12 9.36 -0.12 9.72
CA PHE A 12 8.81 -0.15 8.36
C PHE A 12 9.75 -0.86 7.37
N GLY A 13 11.05 -0.48 7.34
CA GLY A 13 12.03 -1.12 6.45
C GLY A 13 12.20 -2.61 6.71
N ARG A 14 12.17 -3.04 7.98
CA ARG A 14 12.21 -4.47 8.32
C ARG A 14 11.03 -5.24 7.75
N HIS A 15 9.80 -4.70 7.82
CA HIS A 15 8.64 -5.35 7.21
C HIS A 15 8.75 -5.43 5.69
N ILE A 16 9.30 -4.39 5.05
CA ILE A 16 9.58 -4.41 3.61
C ILE A 16 10.59 -5.51 3.27
N ALA A 17 11.70 -5.63 4.02
CA ALA A 17 12.71 -6.65 3.80
C ALA A 17 12.10 -8.07 3.86
N MET A 18 11.30 -8.36 4.89
CA MET A 18 10.61 -9.63 5.04
C MET A 18 9.68 -9.92 3.84
N LYS A 19 8.90 -8.92 3.41
CA LYS A 19 7.95 -9.09 2.29
C LYS A 19 8.67 -9.29 0.95
N LEU A 20 9.73 -8.56 0.70
CA LEU A 20 10.55 -8.72 -0.51
C LEU A 20 11.21 -10.11 -0.57
N ASN A 21 11.62 -10.66 0.58
CA ASN A 21 12.14 -12.02 0.68
C ASN A 21 11.07 -13.08 0.32
N GLU A 22 9.85 -12.95 0.87
CA GLU A 22 8.72 -13.82 0.51
C GLU A 22 8.43 -13.78 -1.00
N MET A 23 8.57 -12.61 -1.61
CA MET A 23 8.39 -12.39 -3.05
C MET A 23 9.61 -12.81 -3.89
N ARG A 24 10.68 -13.30 -3.25
CA ARG A 24 11.94 -13.76 -3.85
C ARG A 24 12.66 -12.66 -4.67
N HIS A 25 12.64 -11.42 -4.18
CA HIS A 25 13.45 -10.34 -4.72
C HIS A 25 14.87 -10.34 -4.12
N GLN A 26 15.83 -9.80 -4.86
CA GLN A 26 17.18 -9.55 -4.35
C GLN A 26 17.19 -8.22 -3.59
N VAL A 27 17.66 -8.24 -2.35
CA VAL A 27 17.66 -7.07 -1.47
C VAL A 27 19.07 -6.79 -0.96
N MET A 28 19.54 -5.57 -1.19
CA MET A 28 20.66 -4.94 -0.48
C MET A 28 20.08 -4.06 0.62
N ALA A 29 20.28 -4.44 1.87
CA ALA A 29 19.77 -3.70 3.03
C ALA A 29 20.87 -2.81 3.63
N VAL A 30 20.53 -1.57 3.98
CA VAL A 30 21.47 -0.58 4.51
C VAL A 30 20.89 0.13 5.73
N ASP A 31 21.63 0.19 6.80
CA ASP A 31 21.36 1.05 7.97
C ASP A 31 22.67 1.40 8.67
N LYS A 32 22.74 2.55 9.36
CA LYS A 32 23.88 2.93 10.20
C LYS A 32 23.94 2.16 11.52
N ASP A 33 22.84 1.56 11.93
CA ASP A 33 22.73 0.78 13.17
C ASP A 33 22.97 -0.72 12.87
N GLU A 34 24.12 -1.22 13.35
CA GLU A 34 24.50 -2.63 13.22
C GLU A 34 23.45 -3.60 13.75
N LYS A 35 22.75 -3.27 14.84
CA LYS A 35 21.71 -4.15 15.40
C LYS A 35 20.54 -4.29 14.45
N ARG A 36 20.17 -3.21 13.75
CA ARG A 36 19.11 -3.26 12.73
C ARG A 36 19.52 -4.06 11.51
N VAL A 37 20.78 -3.89 11.07
CA VAL A 37 21.33 -4.67 9.96
C VAL A 37 21.34 -6.17 10.32
N ASN A 38 21.86 -6.53 11.48
CA ASN A 38 21.90 -7.92 11.94
C ASN A 38 20.49 -8.56 12.05
N ALA A 39 19.49 -7.78 12.42
CA ALA A 39 18.10 -8.26 12.56
C ALA A 39 17.44 -8.61 11.22
N VAL A 40 17.92 -8.11 10.08
CA VAL A 40 17.35 -8.38 8.76
C VAL A 40 18.15 -9.37 7.92
N LEU A 41 19.36 -9.76 8.35
CA LEU A 41 20.23 -10.71 7.63
C LEU A 41 19.49 -11.97 7.12
N PRO A 42 18.56 -12.60 7.86
CA PRO A 42 17.83 -13.76 7.38
C PRO A 42 16.88 -13.50 6.21
N PHE A 43 16.57 -12.23 5.92
CA PHE A 43 15.54 -11.82 4.96
C PHE A 43 16.09 -11.06 3.75
N VAL A 44 17.42 -10.91 3.64
CA VAL A 44 18.03 -10.12 2.57
C VAL A 44 19.16 -10.87 1.89
N THR A 45 19.45 -10.49 0.64
CA THR A 45 20.54 -11.11 -0.12
C THR A 45 21.91 -10.63 0.38
N ASN A 46 22.00 -9.32 0.65
CA ASN A 46 23.20 -8.66 1.20
C ASN A 46 22.75 -7.57 2.17
N ALA A 47 23.64 -7.24 3.12
CA ALA A 47 23.42 -6.12 4.02
C ALA A 47 24.75 -5.36 4.28
N GLN A 48 24.63 -4.06 4.44
CA GLN A 48 25.77 -3.18 4.72
C GLN A 48 25.46 -2.24 5.89
N ILE A 49 26.45 -2.06 6.75
CA ILE A 49 26.40 -1.05 7.81
C ILE A 49 27.06 0.21 7.24
N GLY A 50 26.30 1.32 7.18
CA GLY A 50 26.85 2.59 6.69
C GLY A 50 25.84 3.72 6.75
N ASP A 51 26.34 4.93 6.60
CA ASP A 51 25.55 6.14 6.57
C ASP A 51 25.19 6.51 5.14
N ALA A 52 23.90 6.42 4.82
CA ALA A 52 23.39 6.72 3.49
C ALA A 52 23.32 8.22 3.15
N THR A 53 23.72 9.11 4.08
CA THR A 53 23.96 10.53 3.78
C THR A 53 25.40 10.78 3.28
N ASN A 54 26.25 9.76 3.27
CA ASN A 54 27.57 9.82 2.69
C ASN A 54 27.53 9.38 1.23
N GLU A 55 27.91 10.31 0.32
CA GLU A 55 27.89 10.11 -1.12
C GLU A 55 28.83 8.97 -1.56
N GLU A 56 30.07 8.95 -1.06
CA GLU A 56 31.06 7.91 -1.41
C GLU A 56 30.57 6.51 -1.00
N PHE A 57 29.89 6.43 0.14
CA PHE A 57 29.28 5.18 0.58
C PHE A 57 28.18 4.71 -0.38
N LEU A 58 27.24 5.59 -0.77
CA LEU A 58 26.19 5.25 -1.73
C LEU A 58 26.75 4.91 -3.11
N GLU A 59 27.76 5.63 -3.57
CA GLU A 59 28.47 5.35 -4.82
C GLU A 59 29.09 3.93 -4.80
N SER A 60 29.72 3.55 -3.67
CA SER A 60 30.31 2.22 -3.48
C SER A 60 29.30 1.08 -3.56
N LEU A 61 28.03 1.34 -3.27
CA LEU A 61 26.94 0.37 -3.38
C LEU A 61 26.48 0.15 -4.82
N GLY A 62 26.85 1.03 -5.75
CA GLY A 62 26.41 0.97 -7.14
C GLY A 62 24.90 1.14 -7.30
N VAL A 63 24.36 2.20 -6.68
CA VAL A 63 22.89 2.43 -6.57
C VAL A 63 22.16 2.48 -7.91
N ASN A 64 22.84 2.84 -8.99
CA ASN A 64 22.33 2.85 -10.36
C ASN A 64 22.06 1.44 -10.96
N ASN A 65 22.59 0.39 -10.34
CA ASN A 65 22.36 -1.00 -10.78
C ASN A 65 21.06 -1.60 -10.22
N PHE A 66 20.46 -1.01 -9.20
CA PHE A 66 19.21 -1.50 -8.64
C PHE A 66 18.00 -1.07 -9.48
N ASP A 67 16.97 -1.91 -9.52
CA ASP A 67 15.71 -1.59 -10.18
C ASP A 67 14.91 -0.55 -9.37
N VAL A 68 15.03 -0.60 -8.04
CA VAL A 68 14.35 0.30 -7.11
C VAL A 68 15.24 0.56 -5.90
N CYS A 69 15.34 1.83 -5.49
CA CYS A 69 15.91 2.25 -4.22
C CYS A 69 14.77 2.72 -3.30
N ILE A 70 14.65 2.10 -2.12
CA ILE A 70 13.60 2.43 -1.14
C ILE A 70 14.26 3.10 0.06
N VAL A 71 13.91 4.36 0.32
CA VAL A 71 14.33 5.12 1.51
C VAL A 71 13.25 4.99 2.58
N ALA A 72 13.46 4.09 3.53
CA ALA A 72 12.53 3.82 4.63
C ALA A 72 12.85 4.62 5.92
N ILE A 73 13.68 5.66 5.81
CA ILE A 73 14.04 6.59 6.90
C ILE A 73 12.82 7.51 7.12
N GLY A 74 12.21 7.46 8.30
CA GLY A 74 11.01 8.24 8.59
C GLY A 74 11.19 9.29 9.70
N ASP A 75 12.00 8.99 10.68
CA ASP A 75 12.12 9.80 11.90
C ASP A 75 13.18 10.90 11.78
N ASP A 76 14.14 10.75 10.86
CA ASP A 76 15.19 11.71 10.56
C ASP A 76 14.89 12.37 9.19
N PHE A 77 14.29 13.56 9.26
CA PHE A 77 13.87 14.33 8.10
C PHE A 77 15.04 14.71 7.19
N GLN A 78 16.14 15.17 7.78
CA GLN A 78 17.32 15.60 7.04
C GLN A 78 17.96 14.41 6.32
N SER A 79 18.29 13.35 7.06
CA SER A 79 18.89 12.15 6.46
C SER A 79 18.03 11.54 5.36
N SER A 80 16.69 11.57 5.51
CA SER A 80 15.76 11.10 4.48
C SER A 80 15.84 11.92 3.20
N LEU A 81 15.93 13.25 3.30
CA LEU A 81 16.05 14.14 2.13
C LEU A 81 17.42 14.00 1.46
N GLU A 82 18.50 14.04 2.23
CA GLU A 82 19.87 13.91 1.72
C GLU A 82 20.04 12.59 0.98
N THR A 83 19.66 11.48 1.61
CA THR A 83 19.72 10.15 0.97
C THR A 83 18.90 10.11 -0.32
N THR A 84 17.69 10.68 -0.33
CA THR A 84 16.83 10.70 -1.52
C THR A 84 17.47 11.49 -2.67
N SER A 85 18.04 12.67 -2.38
CA SER A 85 18.72 13.50 -3.37
C SER A 85 19.94 12.80 -3.95
N LEU A 86 20.83 12.30 -3.08
CA LEU A 86 22.06 11.60 -3.47
C LEU A 86 21.77 10.37 -4.34
N LEU A 87 20.76 9.55 -3.98
CA LEU A 87 20.37 8.41 -4.81
C LEU A 87 19.98 8.83 -6.24
N LYS A 88 19.26 9.94 -6.36
CA LYS A 88 18.85 10.44 -7.69
C LYS A 88 20.02 11.02 -8.46
N GLU A 89 20.90 11.77 -7.81
CA GLU A 89 22.12 12.33 -8.41
C GLU A 89 23.09 11.23 -8.88
N LEU A 90 23.20 10.13 -8.12
CA LEU A 90 23.98 8.95 -8.47
C LEU A 90 23.30 8.03 -9.50
N GLY A 91 22.18 8.44 -10.08
CA GLY A 91 21.53 7.77 -11.18
C GLY A 91 20.66 6.58 -10.81
N ALA A 92 20.10 6.51 -9.59
CA ALA A 92 19.12 5.51 -9.24
C ALA A 92 17.92 5.57 -10.19
N LYS A 93 17.50 4.41 -10.74
CA LYS A 93 16.43 4.30 -11.74
C LYS A 93 15.07 4.72 -11.19
N MET A 94 14.78 4.31 -9.96
CA MET A 94 13.54 4.60 -9.25
C MET A 94 13.82 4.77 -7.77
N VAL A 95 13.41 5.89 -7.20
CA VAL A 95 13.57 6.22 -5.79
C VAL A 95 12.20 6.34 -5.15
N VAL A 96 11.91 5.45 -4.21
CA VAL A 96 10.67 5.45 -3.41
C VAL A 96 11.02 5.86 -2.00
N SER A 97 10.45 6.96 -1.51
CA SER A 97 10.80 7.49 -0.19
C SER A 97 9.62 7.51 0.78
N ARG A 98 9.88 7.11 2.03
CA ARG A 98 8.90 7.18 3.11
C ARG A 98 8.76 8.61 3.61
N ALA A 99 7.53 9.12 3.60
CA ALA A 99 7.19 10.37 4.26
C ALA A 99 6.57 10.10 5.65
N ALA A 100 6.88 10.96 6.61
CA ALA A 100 6.28 10.94 7.95
C ALA A 100 5.21 12.03 8.14
N ARG A 101 5.08 12.98 7.19
CA ARG A 101 4.12 14.09 7.20
C ARG A 101 4.00 14.74 5.82
N ASP A 102 2.93 15.48 5.58
CA ASP A 102 2.62 16.07 4.26
C ASP A 102 3.74 17.00 3.73
N VAL A 103 4.33 17.82 4.60
CA VAL A 103 5.44 18.68 4.21
C VAL A 103 6.66 17.86 3.81
N HIS A 104 6.94 16.76 4.51
CA HIS A 104 8.03 15.84 4.18
C HIS A 104 7.81 15.23 2.79
N ALA A 105 6.61 14.74 2.50
CA ALA A 105 6.27 14.20 1.18
C ALA A 105 6.54 15.20 0.04
N LYS A 106 6.13 16.47 0.22
CA LYS A 106 6.38 17.52 -0.77
C LYS A 106 7.87 17.79 -1.01
N PHE A 107 8.67 17.76 0.05
CA PHE A 107 10.11 17.98 -0.08
C PHE A 107 10.79 16.79 -0.76
N LEU A 108 10.44 15.56 -0.39
CA LEU A 108 11.00 14.36 -1.00
C LEU A 108 10.76 14.32 -2.52
N LEU A 109 9.52 14.62 -2.97
CA LEU A 109 9.21 14.70 -4.40
C LEU A 109 10.04 15.78 -5.12
N ARG A 110 10.22 16.94 -4.48
CA ARG A 110 11.05 18.03 -5.05
C ARG A 110 12.53 17.70 -5.07
N ASN A 111 13.00 16.83 -4.20
CA ASN A 111 14.40 16.41 -4.10
C ASN A 111 14.67 15.05 -4.79
N GLY A 112 13.80 14.61 -5.69
CA GLY A 112 14.10 13.54 -6.61
C GLY A 112 13.47 12.18 -6.26
N ALA A 113 12.60 12.07 -5.24
CA ALA A 113 11.78 10.87 -5.11
C ALA A 113 10.82 10.76 -6.31
N ASP A 114 10.77 9.58 -6.92
CA ASP A 114 9.80 9.28 -7.98
C ASP A 114 8.42 8.95 -7.38
N GLU A 115 8.42 8.31 -6.20
CA GLU A 115 7.21 7.90 -5.48
C GLU A 115 7.34 8.14 -3.98
N ILE A 116 6.20 8.40 -3.34
CA ILE A 116 6.10 8.57 -1.89
C ILE A 116 5.21 7.50 -1.29
N VAL A 117 5.69 6.92 -0.20
CA VAL A 117 4.88 6.06 0.68
C VAL A 117 4.69 6.78 2.01
N TYR A 118 3.43 6.95 2.42
CA TYR A 118 3.07 7.58 3.70
C TYR A 118 2.20 6.61 4.51
N PRO A 119 2.83 5.63 5.20
CA PRO A 119 2.13 4.50 5.82
C PRO A 119 1.12 4.94 6.88
N GLU A 120 1.49 5.91 7.71
CA GLU A 120 0.64 6.37 8.81
C GLU A 120 -0.67 7.00 8.29
N ARG A 121 -0.60 7.78 7.22
CA ARG A 121 -1.79 8.38 6.59
C ARG A 121 -2.65 7.32 5.93
N GLN A 122 -2.05 6.48 5.10
CA GLN A 122 -2.77 5.41 4.39
C GLN A 122 -3.50 4.48 5.36
N LEU A 123 -2.82 4.09 6.45
CA LEU A 123 -3.43 3.23 7.47
C LEU A 123 -4.47 3.96 8.31
N ALA A 124 -4.28 5.26 8.62
CA ALA A 124 -5.25 6.06 9.35
C ALA A 124 -6.56 6.22 8.56
N ASP A 125 -6.47 6.57 7.27
CA ASP A 125 -7.63 6.69 6.39
C ASP A 125 -8.39 5.36 6.31
N TRP A 126 -7.67 4.26 6.06
CA TRP A 126 -8.25 2.92 6.06
C TRP A 126 -8.91 2.56 7.40
N THR A 127 -8.23 2.85 8.52
CA THR A 127 -8.76 2.54 9.86
C THR A 127 -10.03 3.35 10.15
N ALA A 128 -10.01 4.65 9.82
CA ALA A 128 -11.17 5.50 10.03
C ALA A 128 -12.39 4.96 9.27
N ILE A 129 -12.27 4.72 7.97
CA ILE A 129 -13.36 4.22 7.14
C ILE A 129 -13.84 2.84 7.63
N ARG A 130 -12.89 1.93 7.89
CA ARG A 130 -13.17 0.54 8.28
C ARG A 130 -13.94 0.41 9.59
N TYR A 131 -13.67 1.27 10.58
CA TYR A 131 -14.20 1.14 11.94
C TYR A 131 -15.27 2.17 12.31
N THR A 132 -15.56 3.16 11.47
CA THR A 132 -16.64 4.13 11.72
C THR A 132 -17.91 3.84 10.92
N ALA A 133 -17.85 2.98 9.92
CA ALA A 133 -19.01 2.61 9.12
C ALA A 133 -19.51 1.21 9.50
N ASP A 134 -20.76 1.11 9.96
CA ASP A 134 -21.37 -0.11 10.51
C ASP A 134 -21.42 -1.28 9.51
N HIS A 135 -21.32 -1.01 8.21
CA HIS A 135 -21.53 -2.00 7.16
C HIS A 135 -20.30 -2.26 6.29
N ILE A 136 -19.20 -1.49 6.45
CA ILE A 136 -17.95 -1.69 5.70
C ILE A 136 -17.09 -2.72 6.43
N LEU A 137 -16.74 -3.79 5.72
CA LEU A 137 -15.84 -4.83 6.21
C LEU A 137 -14.39 -4.60 5.75
N ASP A 138 -14.23 -4.08 4.52
CA ASP A 138 -12.94 -3.70 3.97
C ASP A 138 -13.11 -2.73 2.81
N TYR A 139 -12.05 -1.96 2.46
CA TYR A 139 -12.05 -1.14 1.28
C TYR A 139 -10.65 -0.97 0.67
N ILE A 140 -10.61 -0.74 -0.64
CA ILE A 140 -9.41 -0.46 -1.42
C ILE A 140 -9.69 0.76 -2.28
N GLU A 141 -8.94 1.83 -2.09
CA GLU A 141 -8.93 2.98 -2.97
C GLU A 141 -8.15 2.65 -4.24
N LEU A 142 -8.74 2.84 -5.41
CA LEU A 142 -8.10 2.59 -6.69
C LEU A 142 -7.50 3.88 -7.27
N ASP A 143 -8.25 4.97 -7.17
CA ASP A 143 -7.84 6.31 -7.53
C ASP A 143 -8.64 7.33 -6.68
N ASN A 144 -8.50 8.63 -6.97
CA ASN A 144 -9.15 9.72 -6.22
C ASN A 144 -10.69 9.62 -6.19
N ASP A 145 -11.29 8.94 -7.15
CA ASP A 145 -12.74 8.91 -7.34
C ASP A 145 -13.34 7.49 -7.22
N HIS A 146 -12.53 6.43 -7.41
CA HIS A 146 -13.02 5.06 -7.48
C HIS A 146 -12.44 4.18 -6.38
N SER A 147 -13.30 3.34 -5.83
CA SER A 147 -12.92 2.39 -4.77
C SER A 147 -13.65 1.06 -4.90
N ILE A 148 -13.06 0.05 -4.29
CA ILE A 148 -13.67 -1.25 -4.05
C ILE A 148 -14.01 -1.32 -2.55
N PHE A 149 -15.25 -1.72 -2.24
CA PHE A 149 -15.69 -1.94 -0.85
C PHE A 149 -16.20 -3.37 -0.67
N GLU A 150 -15.85 -4.00 0.44
CA GLU A 150 -16.57 -5.16 0.96
C GLU A 150 -17.63 -4.66 1.96
N ILE A 151 -18.90 -4.88 1.66
CA ILE A 151 -20.04 -4.32 2.39
C ILE A 151 -21.01 -5.43 2.75
N ALA A 152 -21.56 -5.41 3.96
CA ALA A 152 -22.67 -6.26 4.34
C ALA A 152 -23.89 -5.97 3.44
N VAL A 153 -24.58 -7.02 2.98
CA VAL A 153 -25.79 -6.85 2.17
C VAL A 153 -26.85 -6.14 2.98
N PRO A 154 -27.39 -5.00 2.50
CA PRO A 154 -28.44 -4.28 3.20
C PRO A 154 -29.69 -5.14 3.42
N GLU A 155 -30.33 -5.01 4.57
CA GLU A 155 -31.55 -5.77 4.90
C GLU A 155 -32.63 -5.68 3.80
N LYS A 156 -32.81 -4.50 3.20
CA LYS A 156 -33.76 -4.24 2.11
C LYS A 156 -33.48 -5.05 0.84
N TRP A 157 -32.32 -5.69 0.72
CA TRP A 157 -31.95 -6.53 -0.43
C TRP A 157 -32.02 -8.02 -0.10
N ILE A 158 -32.17 -8.41 1.15
CA ILE A 158 -32.31 -9.82 1.54
C ILE A 158 -33.54 -10.42 0.86
N GLY A 159 -33.36 -11.57 0.22
CA GLY A 159 -34.38 -12.25 -0.59
C GLY A 159 -34.49 -11.75 -2.03
N LYS A 160 -33.95 -10.60 -2.38
CA LYS A 160 -33.90 -10.12 -3.77
C LYS A 160 -32.74 -10.73 -4.51
N THR A 161 -32.89 -10.87 -5.81
CA THR A 161 -31.79 -11.23 -6.71
C THR A 161 -30.91 -10.02 -7.03
N VAL A 162 -29.71 -10.29 -7.57
CA VAL A 162 -28.79 -9.23 -8.04
C VAL A 162 -29.46 -8.34 -9.09
N ILE A 163 -30.22 -8.93 -10.01
CA ILE A 163 -31.01 -8.21 -11.02
C ILE A 163 -32.03 -7.28 -10.37
N GLU A 164 -32.80 -7.77 -9.39
CA GLU A 164 -33.85 -7.00 -8.72
C GLU A 164 -33.30 -5.84 -7.89
N ALA A 165 -32.10 -6.03 -7.30
CA ALA A 165 -31.38 -4.95 -6.62
C ALA A 165 -30.99 -3.84 -7.58
N ASP A 166 -30.64 -4.17 -8.83
CA ASP A 166 -30.38 -3.27 -9.97
C ASP A 166 -29.40 -2.13 -9.62
N VAL A 167 -28.35 -2.48 -8.87
CA VAL A 167 -27.41 -1.52 -8.28
C VAL A 167 -26.63 -0.77 -9.35
N ARG A 168 -26.28 -1.48 -10.43
CA ARG A 168 -25.52 -0.90 -11.54
C ARG A 168 -26.30 0.20 -12.24
N LYS A 169 -27.56 -0.01 -12.56
CA LYS A 169 -28.38 0.97 -13.28
C LYS A 169 -28.79 2.13 -12.37
N LYS A 170 -29.11 1.85 -11.09
CA LYS A 170 -29.58 2.87 -10.16
C LYS A 170 -28.46 3.75 -9.59
N HIS A 171 -27.29 3.17 -9.39
CA HIS A 171 -26.21 3.84 -8.63
C HIS A 171 -24.86 3.87 -9.36
N GLY A 172 -24.72 3.22 -10.53
CA GLY A 172 -23.42 3.14 -11.23
C GLY A 172 -22.40 2.24 -10.54
N ILE A 173 -22.85 1.32 -9.67
CA ILE A 173 -21.99 0.46 -8.86
C ILE A 173 -22.03 -0.97 -9.42
N ASN A 174 -20.88 -1.60 -9.58
CA ASN A 174 -20.77 -2.98 -10.02
C ASN A 174 -20.57 -3.91 -8.82
N ILE A 175 -21.37 -4.97 -8.71
CA ILE A 175 -21.11 -6.07 -7.78
C ILE A 175 -20.11 -7.00 -8.45
N MET A 176 -18.95 -7.17 -7.84
CA MET A 176 -17.85 -7.99 -8.35
C MET A 176 -17.89 -9.41 -7.78
N ALA A 177 -18.34 -9.56 -6.55
CA ALA A 177 -18.44 -10.85 -5.86
C ALA A 177 -19.53 -10.82 -4.79
N ILE A 178 -20.02 -12.02 -4.46
CA ILE A 178 -20.84 -12.27 -3.26
C ILE A 178 -20.03 -13.20 -2.37
N LYS A 179 -19.85 -12.83 -1.11
CA LYS A 179 -19.15 -13.66 -0.13
C LYS A 179 -20.19 -14.22 0.86
N ARG A 180 -20.22 -15.54 0.96
CA ARG A 180 -21.14 -16.31 1.80
C ARG A 180 -20.34 -17.30 2.62
N ASP A 181 -20.57 -17.37 3.93
CA ASP A 181 -19.85 -18.25 4.85
C ASP A 181 -18.31 -18.15 4.69
N GLY A 182 -17.81 -16.93 4.50
CA GLY A 182 -16.38 -16.64 4.32
C GLY A 182 -15.82 -17.02 2.92
N LYS A 183 -16.63 -17.61 2.05
CA LYS A 183 -16.20 -18.00 0.68
C LYS A 183 -16.68 -16.99 -0.35
N MET A 184 -15.72 -16.47 -1.13
CA MET A 184 -15.97 -15.51 -2.19
C MET A 184 -16.41 -16.22 -3.47
N ASN A 185 -17.56 -15.83 -4.03
CA ASN A 185 -18.07 -16.28 -5.32
C ASN A 185 -18.00 -15.12 -6.32
N LEU A 186 -17.13 -15.26 -7.32
CA LEU A 186 -16.95 -14.29 -8.41
C LEU A 186 -17.86 -14.61 -9.62
N ASN A 187 -18.34 -15.86 -9.70
CA ASN A 187 -19.13 -16.37 -10.84
C ASN A 187 -20.60 -16.59 -10.44
N PHE A 188 -21.19 -15.61 -9.75
CA PHE A 188 -22.60 -15.66 -9.40
C PHE A 188 -23.49 -15.32 -10.62
N ALA A 189 -24.65 -15.96 -10.69
CA ALA A 189 -25.64 -15.65 -11.71
C ALA A 189 -26.44 -14.38 -11.32
N PRO A 190 -26.97 -13.62 -12.30
CA PRO A 190 -27.81 -12.45 -12.03
C PRO A 190 -29.05 -12.76 -11.18
N GLU A 191 -29.52 -14.00 -11.23
CA GLU A 191 -30.68 -14.54 -10.49
C GLU A 191 -30.31 -14.99 -9.07
N THR A 192 -29.02 -14.90 -8.70
CA THR A 192 -28.56 -15.22 -7.33
C THR A 192 -29.22 -14.30 -6.32
N SER A 193 -29.93 -14.87 -5.36
CA SER A 193 -30.59 -14.12 -4.28
C SER A 193 -29.63 -13.89 -3.12
N PHE A 194 -29.70 -12.71 -2.53
CA PHE A 194 -29.01 -12.37 -1.30
C PHE A 194 -29.67 -13.01 -0.09
N ILE A 195 -28.86 -13.53 0.83
CA ILE A 195 -29.35 -14.09 2.10
C ILE A 195 -28.72 -13.36 3.30
N PRO A 196 -29.31 -13.47 4.48
CA PRO A 196 -28.72 -12.90 5.69
C PRO A 196 -27.28 -13.38 5.91
N GLY A 197 -26.39 -12.45 6.23
CA GLY A 197 -24.97 -12.75 6.44
C GLY A 197 -24.10 -12.70 5.19
N ASP A 198 -24.69 -12.53 4.00
CA ASP A 198 -23.89 -12.26 2.79
C ASP A 198 -23.19 -10.91 2.88
N THR A 199 -21.97 -10.85 2.33
CA THR A 199 -21.32 -9.60 2.00
C THR A 199 -21.08 -9.51 0.50
N ILE A 200 -20.95 -8.30 -0.02
CA ILE A 200 -20.72 -8.06 -1.44
C ILE A 200 -19.46 -7.22 -1.64
N LEU A 201 -18.69 -7.58 -2.65
CA LEU A 201 -17.59 -6.76 -3.12
C LEU A 201 -18.13 -5.86 -4.24
N VAL A 202 -18.07 -4.57 -4.05
CA VAL A 202 -18.59 -3.57 -4.99
C VAL A 202 -17.51 -2.63 -5.48
N LEU A 203 -17.56 -2.30 -6.78
CA LEU A 203 -16.68 -1.34 -7.45
C LEU A 203 -17.51 -0.19 -8.02
N GLY A 204 -17.07 1.03 -7.80
CA GLY A 204 -17.68 2.21 -8.39
C GLY A 204 -17.09 3.52 -7.90
N ASP A 205 -17.72 4.62 -8.29
CA ASP A 205 -17.42 5.94 -7.74
C ASP A 205 -17.64 5.93 -6.21
N THR A 206 -16.66 6.39 -5.47
CA THR A 206 -16.65 6.35 -4.01
C THR A 206 -17.87 7.05 -3.40
N LYS A 207 -18.26 8.23 -3.93
CA LYS A 207 -19.42 8.99 -3.46
C LYS A 207 -20.73 8.26 -3.73
N ASN A 208 -20.82 7.58 -4.89
CA ASN A 208 -21.99 6.78 -5.23
C ASN A 208 -22.15 5.57 -4.32
N ILE A 209 -21.04 4.90 -3.99
CA ILE A 209 -21.02 3.80 -3.02
C ILE A 209 -21.47 4.30 -1.64
N GLN A 210 -20.86 5.39 -1.16
CA GLN A 210 -21.21 5.98 0.12
C GLN A 210 -22.70 6.37 0.20
N LYS A 211 -23.22 6.99 -0.86
CA LYS A 211 -24.64 7.37 -0.96
C LYS A 211 -25.58 6.15 -0.97
N CYS A 212 -25.21 5.10 -1.71
CA CYS A 212 -26.05 3.90 -1.86
C CYS A 212 -26.18 3.13 -0.54
N PHE A 213 -25.08 3.04 0.20
CA PHE A 213 -24.99 2.25 1.43
C PHE A 213 -25.06 3.09 2.71
N HIS A 214 -25.24 4.42 2.59
CA HIS A 214 -25.37 5.36 3.72
C HIS A 214 -24.13 5.35 4.67
N ILE A 215 -22.95 5.41 4.09
CA ILE A 215 -21.65 5.37 4.78
C ILE A 215 -20.83 6.65 4.51
#